data_4aebd4919a37290bfadf0bb3de85e057
#
_entry.id   4aebd4919a37290bfadf0bb3de85e057
#
_cell.length_a   1.000
_cell.length_b   1.000
_cell.length_c   1.000
_cell.angle_alpha   90.00
_cell.angle_beta   90.00
_cell.angle_gamma   90.00
#
_symmetry.space_group_name_H-M   'P 1'
#
loop_
_entity.id
_entity.type
_entity.pdbx_description
1 polymer ?
#
loop_
_entity_poly.entity_id
_entity_poly.type
_entity_poly.pdbx_seq_one_letter_code
_entity_poly.pdbx_strand_id
1 'polypeptide(L)'
;MKNLFTIILLSSFGIFFSQDKDILKVLHEQQTAWNNGDIENFMKGYWKDDSLLFIGSKGPTYGWQKTLDNYKKTYPNKEMMGVLEFSDIHVKMLGKKHAYVFGKWKLIRANDTPNGIYTLVFQKFNDGWKIISDHTN
;
A
#
# COMPACT_ATOMS: atom_id res chain seq x y z
N MET A 1 45.17 27.56 -22.84
CA MET A 1 44.49 27.13 -21.61
C MET A 1 43.06 26.81 -21.98
N LYS A 2 42.72 25.52 -22.05
CA LYS A 2 41.36 25.08 -22.36
C LYS A 2 40.72 24.66 -21.05
N ASN A 3 39.74 25.45 -20.56
CA ASN A 3 38.97 25.10 -19.40
C ASN A 3 37.94 24.02 -19.78
N LEU A 4 38.14 22.83 -19.26
CA LEU A 4 37.22 21.70 -19.38
C LEU A 4 36.13 21.88 -18.33
N PHE A 5 34.96 22.39 -18.72
CA PHE A 5 33.77 22.34 -17.89
C PHE A 5 33.18 20.95 -18.01
N THR A 6 33.48 20.09 -17.04
CA THR A 6 32.80 18.80 -16.87
C THR A 6 31.49 19.08 -16.21
N ILE A 7 30.41 19.07 -16.98
CA ILE A 7 29.03 19.09 -16.44
C ILE A 7 28.75 17.70 -15.87
N ILE A 8 28.66 17.60 -14.54
CA ILE A 8 28.21 16.44 -13.84
C ILE A 8 26.67 16.41 -13.95
N LEU A 9 26.19 15.69 -14.95
CA LEU A 9 24.76 15.35 -15.09
C LEU A 9 24.53 13.97 -14.48
N LEU A 10 24.50 13.89 -13.15
CA LEU A 10 24.28 12.62 -12.45
C LEU A 10 23.13 12.73 -11.46
N SER A 11 22.21 11.79 -11.61
CA SER A 11 21.44 11.15 -10.54
C SER A 11 20.02 11.57 -10.23
N SER A 12 19.20 12.04 -11.17
CA SER A 12 17.74 12.06 -10.92
C SER A 12 17.05 10.70 -11.21
N PHE A 13 17.67 9.85 -12.03
CA PHE A 13 17.09 8.54 -12.42
C PHE A 13 17.14 7.49 -11.31
N GLY A 14 18.19 7.48 -10.48
CA GLY A 14 18.37 6.48 -9.42
C GLY A 14 17.41 6.63 -8.24
N ILE A 15 16.86 7.83 -8.01
CA ILE A 15 15.95 8.11 -6.89
C ILE A 15 14.55 7.53 -7.13
N PHE A 16 14.08 7.53 -8.37
CA PHE A 16 12.75 6.97 -8.70
C PHE A 16 12.68 5.45 -8.52
N PHE A 17 13.67 4.71 -8.96
CA PHE A 17 13.75 3.25 -8.76
C PHE A 17 13.85 2.85 -7.29
N SER A 18 14.42 3.69 -6.43
CA SER A 18 14.50 3.44 -4.99
C SER A 18 13.13 3.63 -4.32
N GLN A 19 12.35 4.64 -4.72
CA GLN A 19 11.04 4.94 -4.12
C GLN A 19 9.98 3.90 -4.47
N ASP A 20 9.97 3.39 -5.69
CA ASP A 20 9.07 2.28 -6.10
C ASP A 20 9.34 1.03 -5.25
N LYS A 21 10.60 0.70 -4.97
CA LYS A 21 10.98 -0.43 -4.12
C LYS A 21 10.47 -0.26 -2.69
N ASP A 22 10.54 0.95 -2.13
CA ASP A 22 10.05 1.22 -0.77
C ASP A 22 8.53 1.06 -0.68
N ILE A 23 7.79 1.48 -1.70
CA ILE A 23 6.33 1.30 -1.78
C ILE A 23 5.98 -0.19 -1.92
N LEU A 24 6.66 -0.91 -2.82
CA LEU A 24 6.47 -2.35 -2.99
C LEU A 24 6.80 -3.13 -1.71
N LYS A 25 7.78 -2.68 -0.94
CA LYS A 25 8.10 -3.25 0.38
C LYS A 25 6.93 -3.12 1.35
N VAL A 26 6.25 -1.96 1.42
CA VAL A 26 5.06 -1.78 2.27
C VAL A 26 3.98 -2.80 1.91
N LEU A 27 3.69 -2.98 0.62
CA LEU A 27 2.69 -3.95 0.17
C LEU A 27 3.10 -5.39 0.49
N HIS A 28 4.38 -5.72 0.34
CA HIS A 28 4.89 -7.04 0.70
C HIS A 28 4.78 -7.31 2.22
N GLU A 29 5.11 -6.32 3.05
CA GLU A 29 4.95 -6.40 4.50
C GLU A 29 3.48 -6.57 4.91
N GLN A 30 2.56 -5.86 4.24
CA GLN A 30 1.12 -6.04 4.45
C GLN A 30 0.67 -7.45 4.10
N GLN A 31 1.05 -7.97 2.94
CA GLN A 31 0.71 -9.33 2.52
C GLN A 31 1.25 -10.38 3.51
N THR A 32 2.48 -10.20 3.97
CA THR A 32 3.11 -11.08 4.97
C THR A 32 2.36 -11.03 6.30
N ALA A 33 2.05 -9.85 6.80
CA ALA A 33 1.30 -9.68 8.06
C ALA A 33 -0.10 -10.33 7.97
N TRP A 34 -0.82 -10.10 6.88
CA TRP A 34 -2.12 -10.73 6.63
C TRP A 34 -2.02 -12.25 6.66
N ASN A 35 -1.06 -12.82 5.94
CA ASN A 35 -0.87 -14.27 5.83
C ASN A 35 -0.42 -14.92 7.15
N ASN A 36 0.11 -14.12 8.07
CA ASN A 36 0.36 -14.52 9.46
C ASN A 36 -0.85 -14.33 10.39
N GLY A 37 -1.97 -13.81 9.89
CA GLY A 37 -3.16 -13.53 10.70
C GLY A 37 -3.06 -12.26 11.53
N ASP A 38 -2.13 -11.36 11.20
CA ASP A 38 -1.81 -10.16 11.96
C ASP A 38 -2.33 -8.90 11.29
N ILE A 39 -3.63 -8.61 11.53
CA ILE A 39 -4.30 -7.43 10.98
C ILE A 39 -3.69 -6.13 11.51
N GLU A 40 -3.17 -6.10 12.73
CA GLU A 40 -2.58 -4.89 13.29
C GLU A 40 -1.28 -4.51 12.57
N ASN A 41 -0.42 -5.49 12.28
CA ASN A 41 0.77 -5.27 11.48
C ASN A 41 0.42 -4.95 10.00
N PHE A 42 -0.62 -5.56 9.44
CA PHE A 42 -1.16 -5.18 8.13
C PHE A 42 -1.54 -3.69 8.10
N MET A 43 -2.19 -3.19 9.13
CA MET A 43 -2.61 -1.80 9.25
C MET A 43 -1.45 -0.80 9.43
N LYS A 44 -0.23 -1.25 9.72
CA LYS A 44 0.96 -0.37 9.76
C LYS A 44 1.34 0.21 8.40
N GLY A 45 0.90 -0.39 7.30
CA GLY A 45 1.03 0.17 5.95
C GLY A 45 0.20 1.43 5.73
N TYR A 46 -0.83 1.65 6.54
CA TYR A 46 -1.70 2.82 6.46
C TYR A 46 -1.24 3.94 7.40
N TRP A 47 -1.49 5.16 6.97
CA TRP A 47 -1.29 6.36 7.78
C TRP A 47 -2.20 6.34 9.01
N LYS A 48 -1.60 6.42 10.18
CA LYS A 48 -2.34 6.38 11.45
C LYS A 48 -2.89 7.75 11.82
N ASP A 49 -3.97 8.13 11.16
CA ASP A 49 -4.63 9.43 11.29
C ASP A 49 -6.15 9.30 11.09
N ASP A 50 -6.90 10.24 11.65
CA ASP A 50 -8.35 10.29 11.50
C ASP A 50 -8.79 10.68 10.08
N SER A 51 -7.88 11.23 9.27
CA SER A 51 -8.12 11.61 7.87
C SER A 51 -7.82 10.47 6.88
N LEU A 52 -7.34 9.31 7.33
CA LEU A 52 -7.21 8.13 6.46
C LEU A 52 -8.55 7.83 5.80
N LEU A 53 -8.56 7.71 4.48
CA LEU A 53 -9.75 7.34 3.72
C LEU A 53 -9.66 5.90 3.19
N PHE A 54 -10.61 5.06 3.59
CA PHE A 54 -10.81 3.74 3.03
C PHE A 54 -12.18 3.66 2.37
N ILE A 55 -12.22 3.30 1.08
CA ILE A 55 -13.46 3.13 0.32
C ILE A 55 -13.58 1.66 -0.08
N GLY A 56 -14.48 0.95 0.55
CA GLY A 56 -14.84 -0.42 0.21
C GLY A 56 -16.22 -0.51 -0.42
N SER A 57 -16.72 -1.71 -0.62
CA SER A 57 -18.04 -1.99 -1.21
C SER A 57 -19.23 -1.37 -0.44
N LYS A 58 -19.03 -1.05 0.84
CA LYS A 58 -20.04 -0.40 1.70
C LYS A 58 -19.91 1.14 1.75
N GLY A 59 -19.01 1.71 0.95
CA GLY A 59 -18.73 3.14 0.92
C GLY A 59 -17.54 3.58 1.78
N PRO A 60 -17.38 4.89 2.01
CA PRO A 60 -16.21 5.43 2.66
C PRO A 60 -16.21 5.21 4.18
N THR A 61 -15.01 4.93 4.69
CA THR A 61 -14.66 4.91 6.11
C THR A 61 -13.52 5.88 6.33
N TYR A 62 -13.64 6.77 7.28
CA TYR A 62 -12.59 7.71 7.70
C TYR A 62 -11.96 7.25 9.01
N GLY A 63 -10.65 7.37 9.09
CA GLY A 63 -9.87 7.11 10.29
C GLY A 63 -9.26 5.71 10.35
N TRP A 64 -8.01 5.69 10.82
CA TRP A 64 -7.22 4.45 10.93
C TRP A 64 -7.85 3.44 11.90
N GLN A 65 -8.28 3.90 13.10
CA GLN A 65 -8.85 3.01 14.09
C GLN A 65 -10.16 2.36 13.61
N LYS A 66 -11.01 3.14 12.99
CA LYS A 66 -12.29 2.64 12.44
C LYS A 66 -12.06 1.64 11.30
N THR A 67 -11.05 1.88 10.48
CA THR A 67 -10.66 0.94 9.42
C THR A 67 -10.15 -0.38 10.02
N LEU A 68 -9.30 -0.33 11.04
CA LEU A 68 -8.83 -1.51 11.77
C LEU A 68 -10.01 -2.31 12.36
N ASP A 69 -10.94 -1.63 13.03
CA ASP A 69 -12.10 -2.27 13.67
C ASP A 69 -12.99 -2.97 12.63
N ASN A 70 -13.18 -2.33 11.46
CA ASN A 70 -13.91 -2.93 10.34
C ASN A 70 -13.21 -4.17 9.79
N TYR A 71 -11.88 -4.16 9.64
CA TYR A 71 -11.10 -5.33 9.24
C TYR A 71 -11.27 -6.49 10.24
N LYS A 72 -11.09 -6.22 11.54
CA LYS A 72 -11.25 -7.24 12.58
C LYS A 72 -12.67 -7.83 12.61
N LYS A 73 -13.68 -7.01 12.37
CA LYS A 73 -15.08 -7.46 12.31
C LYS A 73 -15.37 -8.32 11.07
N THR A 74 -14.79 -7.93 9.92
CA THR A 74 -15.03 -8.63 8.64
C THR A 74 -14.22 -9.92 8.54
N TYR A 75 -13.02 -9.94 9.13
CA TYR A 75 -12.07 -11.06 9.08
C TYR A 75 -11.66 -11.50 10.49
N PRO A 76 -12.59 -12.11 11.25
CA PRO A 76 -12.40 -12.41 12.68
C PRO A 76 -11.41 -13.55 12.94
N ASN A 77 -11.05 -14.33 11.93
CA ASN A 77 -10.14 -15.47 12.04
C ASN A 77 -9.42 -15.75 10.72
N LYS A 78 -8.43 -16.66 10.76
CA LYS A 78 -7.62 -17.03 9.58
C LYS A 78 -8.42 -17.67 8.47
N GLU A 79 -9.49 -18.40 8.78
CA GLU A 79 -10.38 -19.01 7.78
C GLU A 79 -11.05 -17.93 6.92
N MET A 80 -11.57 -16.87 7.55
CA MET A 80 -12.17 -15.74 6.84
C MET A 80 -11.14 -14.87 6.14
N MET A 81 -9.93 -14.75 6.68
CA MET A 81 -8.84 -14.01 6.06
C MET A 81 -8.34 -14.69 4.79
N GLY A 82 -8.21 -16.01 4.81
CA GLY A 82 -7.59 -16.76 3.73
C GLY A 82 -6.11 -16.39 3.53
N VAL A 83 -5.56 -16.74 2.37
CA VAL A 83 -4.22 -16.34 1.92
C VAL A 83 -4.35 -15.16 0.96
N LEU A 84 -3.76 -14.03 1.32
CA LEU A 84 -3.74 -12.82 0.50
C LEU A 84 -2.64 -12.90 -0.55
N GLU A 85 -3.00 -12.63 -1.78
CA GLU A 85 -2.08 -12.39 -2.89
C GLU A 85 -2.36 -11.03 -3.53
N PHE A 86 -1.33 -10.20 -3.62
CA PHE A 86 -1.32 -9.02 -4.46
C PHE A 86 -0.66 -9.34 -5.81
N SER A 87 -1.21 -8.82 -6.89
CA SER A 87 -0.70 -9.02 -8.25
C SER A 87 -0.92 -7.80 -9.14
N ASP A 88 -0.27 -7.78 -10.30
CA ASP A 88 -0.39 -6.71 -11.30
C ASP A 88 -0.19 -5.31 -10.70
N ILE A 89 0.84 -5.15 -9.88
CA ILE A 89 1.11 -3.91 -9.14
C ILE A 89 1.80 -2.91 -10.06
N HIS A 90 1.19 -1.75 -10.22
CA HIS A 90 1.72 -0.62 -10.97
C HIS A 90 1.87 0.59 -10.07
N VAL A 91 3.09 1.10 -9.94
CA VAL A 91 3.41 2.29 -9.15
C VAL A 91 3.62 3.47 -10.08
N LYS A 92 2.95 4.57 -9.82
CA LYS A 92 3.14 5.86 -10.50
C LYS A 92 3.50 6.93 -9.48
N MET A 93 4.73 7.43 -9.55
CA MET A 93 5.16 8.54 -8.71
C MET A 93 4.42 9.82 -9.11
N LEU A 94 3.94 10.55 -8.12
CA LEU A 94 3.32 11.87 -8.23
C LEU A 94 4.21 12.90 -7.51
N GLY A 95 5.39 13.16 -8.08
CA GLY A 95 6.43 13.95 -7.44
C GLY A 95 7.25 13.12 -6.44
N LYS A 96 7.91 13.79 -5.47
CA LYS A 96 8.86 13.16 -4.55
C LYS A 96 8.24 12.52 -3.31
N LYS A 97 7.02 12.92 -2.97
CA LYS A 97 6.37 12.56 -1.69
C LYS A 97 5.03 11.84 -1.83
N HIS A 98 4.53 11.66 -3.04
CA HIS A 98 3.28 10.97 -3.28
C HIS A 98 3.43 9.96 -4.41
N ALA A 99 2.63 8.90 -4.33
CA ALA A 99 2.51 7.91 -5.39
C ALA A 99 1.08 7.41 -5.49
N TYR A 100 0.70 7.05 -6.70
CA TYR A 100 -0.54 6.32 -7.00
C TYR A 100 -0.17 4.88 -7.30
N VAL A 101 -0.89 3.94 -6.72
CA VAL A 101 -0.69 2.51 -6.98
C VAL A 101 -2.00 1.89 -7.40
N PHE A 102 -1.95 1.13 -8.49
CA PHE A 102 -3.00 0.23 -8.93
C PHE A 102 -2.54 -1.21 -8.78
N GLY A 103 -3.43 -2.11 -8.38
CA GLY A 103 -3.13 -3.53 -8.31
C GLY A 103 -4.39 -4.38 -8.16
N LYS A 104 -4.18 -5.69 -8.10
CA LYS A 104 -5.20 -6.69 -7.84
C LYS A 104 -4.95 -7.36 -6.51
N TRP A 105 -6.03 -7.73 -5.83
CA TRP A 105 -6.00 -8.54 -4.63
C TRP A 105 -6.83 -9.80 -4.81
N LYS A 106 -6.45 -10.83 -4.09
CA LYS A 106 -7.18 -12.10 -4.03
C LYS A 106 -6.99 -12.72 -2.64
N LEU A 107 -8.09 -13.22 -2.07
CA LEU A 107 -8.05 -14.06 -0.87
C LEU A 107 -8.36 -15.49 -1.26
N ILE A 108 -7.43 -16.40 -1.03
CA ILE A 108 -7.63 -17.84 -1.27
C ILE A 108 -8.14 -18.45 0.03
N ARG A 109 -9.39 -18.88 0.04
CA ARG A 109 -10.05 -19.52 1.17
C ARG A 109 -10.47 -20.95 0.79
N ALA A 110 -10.91 -21.74 1.77
CA ALA A 110 -11.28 -23.14 1.54
C ALA A 110 -12.44 -23.30 0.53
N ASN A 111 -13.41 -22.39 0.54
CA ASN A 111 -14.65 -22.53 -0.24
C ASN A 111 -14.87 -21.45 -1.29
N ASP A 112 -14.07 -20.39 -1.31
CA ASP A 112 -14.19 -19.29 -2.26
C ASP A 112 -12.86 -18.58 -2.47
N THR A 113 -12.83 -17.70 -3.47
CA THR A 113 -11.66 -16.88 -3.79
C THR A 113 -12.11 -15.46 -4.12
N PRO A 114 -12.55 -14.68 -3.11
CA PRO A 114 -12.89 -13.28 -3.35
C PRO A 114 -11.67 -12.53 -3.86
N ASN A 115 -11.90 -11.65 -4.82
CA ASN A 115 -10.85 -10.89 -5.49
C ASN A 115 -11.40 -9.57 -6.02
N GLY A 116 -10.51 -8.67 -6.36
CA GLY A 116 -10.86 -7.38 -6.92
C GLY A 116 -9.62 -6.56 -7.28
N ILE A 117 -9.87 -5.29 -7.49
CA ILE A 117 -8.83 -4.30 -7.76
C ILE A 117 -8.74 -3.30 -6.62
N TYR A 118 -7.59 -2.68 -6.48
CA TYR A 118 -7.39 -1.56 -5.58
C TYR A 118 -6.66 -0.42 -6.26
N THR A 119 -6.95 0.77 -5.79
CA THR A 119 -6.19 1.98 -6.09
C THR A 119 -5.80 2.64 -4.78
N LEU A 120 -4.50 2.93 -4.63
CA LEU A 120 -3.93 3.48 -3.41
C LEU A 120 -3.26 4.81 -3.71
N VAL A 121 -3.38 5.74 -2.78
CA VAL A 121 -2.51 6.91 -2.74
C VAL A 121 -1.56 6.77 -1.56
N PHE A 122 -0.28 6.81 -1.85
CA PHE A 122 0.78 6.81 -0.85
C PHE A 122 1.33 8.21 -0.63
N GLN A 123 1.73 8.48 0.60
CA GLN A 123 2.51 9.66 0.97
C GLN A 123 3.76 9.24 1.74
N LYS A 124 4.87 9.93 1.48
CA LYS A 124 6.13 9.74 2.20
C LYS A 124 6.15 10.63 3.46
N PHE A 125 6.28 9.97 4.61
CA PHE A 125 6.46 10.58 5.91
C PHE A 125 7.89 10.35 6.43
N ASN A 126 8.25 10.90 7.60
CA ASN A 126 9.56 10.69 8.19
C ASN A 126 9.85 9.23 8.52
N ASP A 127 8.81 8.44 8.85
CA ASP A 127 8.88 7.01 9.17
C ASP A 127 8.60 6.09 7.96
N GLY A 128 8.58 6.65 6.75
CA GLY A 128 8.43 5.90 5.50
C GLY A 128 7.14 6.19 4.74
N TRP A 129 6.88 5.37 3.73
CA TRP A 129 5.69 5.47 2.90
C TRP A 129 4.46 4.88 3.59
N LYS A 130 3.33 5.59 3.54
CA LYS A 130 2.05 5.16 4.12
C LYS A 130 0.93 5.38 3.13
N ILE A 131 -0.05 4.48 3.15
CA ILE A 131 -1.30 4.63 2.40
C ILE A 131 -2.16 5.67 3.10
N ILE A 132 -2.51 6.75 2.39
CA ILE A 132 -3.39 7.80 2.89
C ILE A 132 -4.81 7.68 2.33
N SER A 133 -4.97 6.98 1.21
CA SER A 133 -6.27 6.66 0.63
C SER A 133 -6.23 5.28 -0.03
N ASP A 134 -7.26 4.50 0.19
CA ASP A 134 -7.47 3.16 -0.38
C ASP A 134 -8.89 3.09 -0.97
N HIS A 135 -9.00 2.67 -2.21
CA HIS A 135 -10.26 2.33 -2.84
C HIS A 135 -10.17 0.90 -3.36
N THR A 136 -10.87 0.01 -2.69
CA THR A 136 -10.86 -1.44 -2.94
C THR A 136 -12.29 -1.94 -3.18
N ASN A 137 -12.50 -2.70 -4.26
CA ASN A 137 -13.79 -3.31 -4.59
C ASN A 137 -13.66 -4.82 -4.82
#